data_6c9ec2344be6dde58430ed8f75099dfb
#
_entry.id   6c9ec2344be6dde58430ed8f75099dfb
#
_cell.length_a   1.000
_cell.length_b   1.000
_cell.length_c   1.000
_cell.angle_alpha   90.00
_cell.angle_beta   90.00
_cell.angle_gamma   90.00
#
_symmetry.space_group_name_H-M   'P 1'
#
loop_
_entity.id
_entity.type
_entity.pdbx_description
1 polymer ?
#
loop_
_entity_poly.entity_id
_entity_poly.type
_entity_poly.pdbx_seq_one_letter_code
_entity_poly.pdbx_strand_id
1 'polypeptide(L)'
;MITSRRQFMALGASSFLAPGVLLAVSGELDTAYLNARVWTGVPGAPIAKALGIKGSRIAAVDEAAVKARTGKRTRVVDLKGAFVVPGFVDGHVHFLLGAVTLTPPDLRHANTREEFVRRVAEAAQQLPDGEWMRGGSWDAELWGGELPTRQWIDGVTPHTPVALARLDQHMWLVNSLVLRLAGIDKNTPEPAGGRIIRDANGEPTGIFIDKAKALVERVISPPSDVMLRRMMKAGIEHGLRNGVTQAHSMGLDWDTHNALLRLRKEGETDMRFFSFVPLSDWEKLADIIKRDGRGDDWVRWGGLKALADGSLGSRTALFYKPYDDQPQTHGIRVNTLEHLREWVTQADQHNLNVSIHAIGDEANDDVLDLYEAVAKGNGPRDRRFRIEHAQHLTQAAIARFARQGVIASVQPYHAIDDGRWAIQRVGAERLKGTYAFKSLIDTGAHVCFGSDWPVAPFAPLTGIAAAVLRQTIDGKNPGGWMPEQRIAVEQALVAYTAQNAYAGFQEDRLGRLVPGYLADLVVLDKDLLRIDPQKLGSVQVLRTVVDGKERFVAGSA
;
A
#
# COMPACT_ATOMS: atom_id res chain seq x y z
N MET A 1 19.23 -33.09 -39.47
CA MET A 1 19.36 -34.05 -38.37
C MET A 1 18.83 -33.39 -37.10
N ILE A 2 17.79 -33.95 -36.57
CA ILE A 2 17.00 -33.48 -35.44
C ILE A 2 17.77 -33.81 -34.15
N THR A 3 18.13 -32.84 -33.33
CA THR A 3 18.58 -33.09 -31.96
C THR A 3 17.84 -32.15 -30.97
N SER A 4 17.06 -32.82 -30.26
CA SER A 4 16.15 -32.67 -29.14
C SER A 4 16.17 -31.37 -28.29
N ARG A 5 14.93 -30.87 -28.03
CA ARG A 5 14.47 -29.80 -27.15
C ARG A 5 14.65 -30.07 -25.64
N ARG A 6 15.64 -30.80 -25.17
CA ARG A 6 15.76 -31.21 -23.75
C ARG A 6 16.97 -30.64 -22.98
N GLN A 7 17.69 -29.67 -23.51
CA GLN A 7 18.90 -29.15 -22.83
C GLN A 7 18.88 -27.65 -22.45
N PHE A 8 17.73 -26.99 -22.44
CA PHE A 8 17.65 -25.56 -22.07
C PHE A 8 16.89 -25.26 -20.76
N MET A 9 16.69 -26.27 -19.89
CA MET A 9 16.02 -26.08 -18.58
C MET A 9 16.92 -26.39 -17.36
N ALA A 10 18.21 -26.21 -17.43
CA ALA A 10 19.12 -26.56 -16.34
C ALA A 10 20.15 -25.48 -15.98
N LEU A 11 19.84 -24.19 -16.19
CA LEU A 11 20.77 -23.08 -15.80
C LEU A 11 20.01 -21.90 -15.20
N GLY A 12 19.26 -22.12 -14.13
CA GLY A 12 18.52 -21.06 -13.43
C GLY A 12 18.16 -21.36 -11.96
N ALA A 13 18.65 -22.47 -11.41
CA ALA A 13 18.24 -22.94 -10.08
C ALA A 13 19.41 -23.11 -9.09
N SER A 14 20.41 -22.27 -9.14
CA SER A 14 21.55 -22.41 -8.20
C SER A 14 22.05 -21.04 -7.75
N SER A 15 21.37 -20.36 -6.85
CA SER A 15 21.93 -19.33 -5.97
C SER A 15 20.88 -18.70 -5.05
N PHE A 16 20.09 -19.47 -4.31
CA PHE A 16 19.27 -18.90 -3.21
C PHE A 16 19.25 -19.82 -1.99
N LEU A 17 20.43 -20.21 -1.53
CA LEU A 17 20.63 -20.76 -0.19
C LEU A 17 21.96 -20.22 0.34
N ALA A 18 21.96 -18.93 0.74
CA ALA A 18 22.92 -18.51 1.75
C ALA A 18 22.53 -19.20 3.07
N PRO A 19 23.41 -19.83 3.81
CA PRO A 19 23.09 -20.44 5.09
C PRO A 19 22.93 -19.35 6.15
N GLY A 20 21.77 -18.73 6.21
CA GLY A 20 21.30 -18.14 7.46
C GLY A 20 21.18 -19.31 8.44
N VAL A 21 21.81 -19.22 9.60
CA VAL A 21 21.67 -20.19 10.68
C VAL A 21 20.18 -20.26 11.02
N LEU A 22 19.47 -21.22 10.45
CA LEU A 22 18.10 -21.56 10.85
C LEU A 22 18.21 -22.01 12.31
N LEU A 23 17.88 -21.12 13.23
CA LEU A 23 17.73 -21.46 14.64
C LEU A 23 16.70 -22.59 14.71
N ALA A 24 17.16 -23.81 14.94
CA ALA A 24 16.28 -24.97 15.11
C ALA A 24 15.39 -24.68 16.32
N VAL A 25 14.14 -24.27 16.07
CA VAL A 25 13.16 -24.05 17.12
C VAL A 25 12.81 -25.41 17.70
N SER A 26 13.32 -25.74 18.90
CA SER A 26 13.14 -27.03 19.57
C SER A 26 12.02 -26.95 20.62
N GLY A 27 11.54 -28.13 21.06
CA GLY A 27 10.60 -28.27 22.16
C GLY A 27 9.12 -28.36 21.74
N GLU A 28 8.25 -28.42 22.75
CA GLU A 28 6.79 -28.49 22.60
C GLU A 28 6.25 -27.21 21.94
N LEU A 29 5.30 -27.36 21.02
CA LEU A 29 4.64 -26.24 20.34
C LEU A 29 3.75 -25.43 21.30
N ASP A 30 3.66 -24.14 21.06
CA ASP A 30 2.67 -23.30 21.75
C ASP A 30 1.30 -23.40 21.07
N THR A 31 1.29 -23.40 19.72
CA THR A 31 0.08 -23.57 18.92
C THR A 31 0.30 -24.56 17.78
N ALA A 32 -0.66 -25.46 17.57
CA ALA A 32 -0.70 -26.38 16.44
C ALA A 32 -1.99 -26.14 15.65
N TYR A 33 -1.85 -25.71 14.40
CA TYR A 33 -2.94 -25.61 13.42
C TYR A 33 -3.01 -26.92 12.66
N LEU A 34 -4.13 -27.62 12.79
CA LEU A 34 -4.40 -28.94 12.18
C LEU A 34 -5.51 -28.84 11.14
N ASN A 35 -5.64 -29.90 10.33
CA ASN A 35 -6.67 -29.99 9.27
C ASN A 35 -6.68 -28.75 8.38
N ALA A 36 -5.50 -28.28 7.97
CA ALA A 36 -5.30 -27.11 7.16
C ALA A 36 -4.92 -27.47 5.71
N ARG A 37 -4.96 -26.50 4.84
CA ARG A 37 -4.32 -26.52 3.53
C ARG A 37 -3.28 -25.40 3.52
N VAL A 38 -2.03 -25.73 3.82
CA VAL A 38 -0.94 -24.75 4.01
C VAL A 38 -0.14 -24.60 2.72
N TRP A 39 -0.28 -23.46 2.05
CA TRP A 39 0.64 -23.03 0.99
C TRP A 39 1.83 -22.30 1.64
N THR A 40 3.00 -22.90 1.52
CA THR A 40 4.19 -22.40 2.24
C THR A 40 4.87 -21.22 1.57
N GLY A 41 4.52 -20.88 0.34
CA GLY A 41 5.25 -19.88 -0.46
C GLY A 41 6.61 -20.35 -1.00
N VAL A 42 6.95 -21.62 -0.78
CA VAL A 42 8.16 -22.23 -1.35
C VAL A 42 7.84 -22.80 -2.73
N PRO A 43 8.55 -22.39 -3.81
CA PRO A 43 8.28 -22.86 -5.15
C PRO A 43 8.34 -24.39 -5.25
N GLY A 44 7.29 -24.99 -5.82
CA GLY A 44 7.20 -26.45 -6.02
C GLY A 44 6.97 -27.29 -4.76
N ALA A 45 6.87 -26.67 -3.57
CA ALA A 45 6.57 -27.40 -2.35
C ALA A 45 5.11 -27.89 -2.34
N PRO A 46 4.84 -29.09 -1.82
CA PRO A 46 3.47 -29.59 -1.68
C PRO A 46 2.68 -28.77 -0.64
N ILE A 47 1.35 -28.76 -0.80
CA ILE A 47 0.45 -28.21 0.21
C ILE A 47 0.54 -29.07 1.49
N ALA A 48 0.97 -28.47 2.59
CA ALA A 48 1.02 -29.14 3.89
C ALA A 48 -0.36 -29.19 4.56
N LYS A 49 -0.52 -30.06 5.57
CA LYS A 49 -1.81 -30.26 6.26
C LYS A 49 -1.84 -29.68 7.67
N ALA A 50 -0.70 -29.25 8.19
CA ALA A 50 -0.56 -28.68 9.52
C ALA A 50 0.61 -27.71 9.59
N LEU A 51 0.55 -26.83 10.60
CA LEU A 51 1.59 -25.86 10.93
C LEU A 51 1.68 -25.69 12.44
N GLY A 52 2.91 -25.71 12.98
CA GLY A 52 3.17 -25.55 14.40
C GLY A 52 4.01 -24.32 14.70
N ILE A 53 3.63 -23.60 15.74
CA ILE A 53 4.28 -22.37 16.20
C ILE A 53 4.90 -22.58 17.58
N LYS A 54 6.10 -22.01 17.75
CA LYS A 54 6.78 -21.89 19.03
C LYS A 54 7.32 -20.47 19.20
N GLY A 55 6.85 -19.76 20.23
CA GLY A 55 7.14 -18.33 20.38
C GLY A 55 6.66 -17.54 19.17
N SER A 56 7.55 -16.75 18.64
CA SER A 56 7.29 -15.92 17.45
C SER A 56 7.61 -16.62 16.13
N ARG A 57 7.93 -17.92 16.13
CA ARG A 57 8.46 -18.59 14.94
C ARG A 57 7.67 -19.82 14.55
N ILE A 58 7.65 -20.09 13.25
CA ILE A 58 7.21 -21.36 12.69
C ILE A 58 8.21 -22.42 13.14
N ALA A 59 7.72 -23.47 13.76
CA ALA A 59 8.55 -24.52 14.37
C ALA A 59 8.44 -25.86 13.63
N ALA A 60 7.31 -26.12 13.00
CA ALA A 60 7.06 -27.32 12.22
C ALA A 60 6.06 -27.03 11.09
N VAL A 61 6.26 -27.67 9.96
CA VAL A 61 5.31 -27.67 8.82
C VAL A 61 5.21 -29.11 8.36
N ASP A 62 4.04 -29.59 8.16
CA ASP A 62 3.52 -30.93 7.88
C ASP A 62 2.93 -31.63 9.12
N GLU A 63 2.07 -32.61 8.87
CA GLU A 63 1.28 -33.26 9.92
C GLU A 63 2.14 -34.08 10.87
N ALA A 64 3.15 -34.79 10.37
CA ALA A 64 4.00 -35.66 11.18
C ALA A 64 4.88 -34.85 12.13
N ALA A 65 5.55 -33.81 11.61
CA ALA A 65 6.41 -32.94 12.41
C ALA A 65 5.62 -32.14 13.45
N VAL A 66 4.40 -31.69 13.13
CA VAL A 66 3.53 -30.99 14.08
C VAL A 66 3.06 -31.92 15.18
N LYS A 67 2.57 -33.13 14.83
CA LYS A 67 2.12 -34.14 15.83
C LYS A 67 3.26 -34.56 16.78
N ALA A 68 4.46 -34.79 16.26
CA ALA A 68 5.62 -35.16 17.07
C ALA A 68 5.99 -34.13 18.14
N ARG A 69 5.58 -32.89 17.98
CA ARG A 69 5.89 -31.75 18.88
C ARG A 69 4.68 -31.17 19.60
N THR A 70 3.49 -31.74 19.37
CA THR A 70 2.26 -31.38 20.09
C THR A 70 2.24 -32.08 21.44
N GLY A 71 2.18 -31.33 22.52
CA GLY A 71 2.13 -31.83 23.89
C GLY A 71 0.92 -31.33 24.66
N LYS A 72 0.95 -31.53 25.98
CA LYS A 72 -0.19 -31.19 26.86
C LYS A 72 -0.48 -29.70 26.96
N ARG A 73 0.53 -28.85 26.75
CA ARG A 73 0.40 -27.39 26.80
C ARG A 73 0.14 -26.75 25.45
N THR A 74 0.21 -27.52 24.38
CA THR A 74 -0.04 -27.03 23.04
C THR A 74 -1.51 -26.70 22.84
N ARG A 75 -1.80 -25.46 22.45
CA ARG A 75 -3.12 -25.07 21.96
C ARG A 75 -3.35 -25.68 20.58
N VAL A 76 -4.29 -26.59 20.45
CA VAL A 76 -4.64 -27.20 19.18
C VAL A 76 -5.83 -26.47 18.57
N VAL A 77 -5.68 -26.03 17.31
CA VAL A 77 -6.71 -25.34 16.52
C VAL A 77 -7.02 -26.16 15.28
N ASP A 78 -8.25 -26.66 15.18
CA ASP A 78 -8.74 -27.34 13.98
C ASP A 78 -9.22 -26.28 12.98
N LEU A 79 -8.56 -26.21 11.83
CA LEU A 79 -8.87 -25.25 10.76
C LEU A 79 -9.92 -25.79 9.77
N LYS A 80 -10.41 -27.02 9.93
CA LYS A 80 -11.53 -27.58 9.12
C LYS A 80 -11.34 -27.48 7.62
N GLY A 81 -10.11 -27.60 7.13
CA GLY A 81 -9.75 -27.51 5.71
C GLY A 81 -9.49 -26.10 5.20
N ALA A 82 -9.50 -25.08 6.05
CA ALA A 82 -9.21 -23.71 5.67
C ALA A 82 -7.82 -23.56 5.04
N PHE A 83 -7.68 -22.57 4.17
CA PHE A 83 -6.43 -22.29 3.45
C PHE A 83 -5.53 -21.36 4.24
N VAL A 84 -4.27 -21.73 4.38
CA VAL A 84 -3.27 -20.96 5.12
C VAL A 84 -2.18 -20.49 4.17
N VAL A 85 -1.86 -19.21 4.24
CA VAL A 85 -0.80 -18.58 3.44
C VAL A 85 0.13 -17.77 4.36
N PRO A 86 1.36 -17.42 3.94
CA PRO A 86 2.17 -16.42 4.65
C PRO A 86 1.38 -15.13 4.84
N GLY A 87 1.65 -14.40 5.91
CA GLY A 87 1.06 -13.09 6.14
C GLY A 87 1.27 -12.18 4.94
N PHE A 88 0.23 -11.48 4.52
CA PHE A 88 0.36 -10.54 3.42
C PHE A 88 1.20 -9.35 3.84
N VAL A 89 2.09 -8.96 2.94
CA VAL A 89 2.85 -7.72 3.03
C VAL A 89 2.31 -6.76 1.98
N ASP A 90 1.79 -5.62 2.40
CA ASP A 90 1.42 -4.57 1.47
C ASP A 90 2.66 -3.72 1.16
N GLY A 91 3.13 -3.78 -0.09
CA GLY A 91 4.40 -3.20 -0.52
C GLY A 91 4.38 -1.68 -0.67
N HIS A 92 3.21 -1.02 -0.60
CA HIS A 92 3.09 0.43 -0.79
C HIS A 92 1.79 0.95 -0.16
N VAL A 93 1.92 1.70 0.92
CA VAL A 93 0.80 2.41 1.56
C VAL A 93 1.23 3.80 2.04
N HIS A 94 0.30 4.74 2.08
CA HIS A 94 0.42 6.01 2.82
C HIS A 94 -0.30 5.86 4.17
N PHE A 95 0.36 5.15 5.13
CA PHE A 95 -0.32 4.57 6.27
C PHE A 95 -1.08 5.57 7.15
N LEU A 96 -0.45 6.68 7.55
CA LEU A 96 -1.12 7.70 8.36
C LEU A 96 -2.26 8.37 7.58
N LEU A 97 -2.04 8.69 6.30
CA LEU A 97 -3.07 9.29 5.44
C LEU A 97 -4.30 8.38 5.34
N GLY A 98 -4.07 7.07 5.13
CA GLY A 98 -5.15 6.09 5.12
C GLY A 98 -5.82 5.95 6.49
N ALA A 99 -5.06 5.91 7.58
CA ALA A 99 -5.61 5.81 8.94
C ALA A 99 -6.53 6.99 9.29
N VAL A 100 -6.23 8.18 8.80
CA VAL A 100 -7.11 9.36 8.93
C VAL A 100 -8.48 9.11 8.28
N THR A 101 -8.55 8.39 7.16
CA THR A 101 -9.83 8.12 6.48
C THR A 101 -10.74 7.14 7.24
N LEU A 102 -10.17 6.40 8.20
CA LEU A 102 -10.93 5.49 9.06
C LEU A 102 -11.53 6.17 10.30
N THR A 103 -11.18 7.45 10.52
CA THR A 103 -11.73 8.17 11.67
C THR A 103 -13.11 8.73 11.33
N PRO A 104 -14.06 8.73 12.29
CA PRO A 104 -15.36 9.34 12.09
C PRO A 104 -15.27 10.83 11.70
N PRO A 105 -16.22 11.32 10.88
CA PRO A 105 -17.38 10.61 10.37
C PRO A 105 -17.09 9.79 9.10
N ASP A 106 -17.63 8.58 8.99
CA ASP A 106 -17.74 7.88 7.70
C ASP A 106 -18.98 8.41 6.95
N LEU A 107 -18.75 9.23 5.94
CA LEU A 107 -19.81 9.85 5.12
C LEU A 107 -19.95 9.19 3.75
N ARG A 108 -19.14 8.18 3.45
CA ARG A 108 -19.14 7.49 2.14
C ARG A 108 -20.51 6.92 1.77
N HIS A 109 -21.29 6.53 2.77
CA HIS A 109 -22.58 5.89 2.60
C HIS A 109 -23.75 6.73 3.15
N ALA A 110 -23.53 8.01 3.43
CA ALA A 110 -24.61 8.92 3.79
C ALA A 110 -25.47 9.20 2.53
N ASN A 111 -26.74 8.78 2.55
CA ASN A 111 -27.62 8.86 1.40
C ASN A 111 -28.61 10.03 1.48
N THR A 112 -28.65 10.75 2.59
CA THR A 112 -29.48 11.94 2.80
C THR A 112 -28.72 13.00 3.57
N ARG A 113 -29.18 14.24 3.49
CA ARG A 113 -28.67 15.36 4.28
C ARG A 113 -28.77 15.10 5.79
N GLU A 114 -29.90 14.56 6.23
CA GLU A 114 -30.16 14.26 7.65
C GLU A 114 -29.17 13.23 8.17
N GLU A 115 -28.92 12.18 7.40
CA GLU A 115 -27.92 11.16 7.76
C GLU A 115 -26.52 11.73 7.79
N PHE A 116 -26.15 12.56 6.82
CA PHE A 116 -24.86 13.27 6.79
C PHE A 116 -24.67 14.08 8.07
N VAL A 117 -25.64 14.94 8.44
CA VAL A 117 -25.58 15.80 9.63
C VAL A 117 -25.54 14.95 10.91
N ARG A 118 -26.32 13.88 10.99
CA ARG A 118 -26.33 12.95 12.14
C ARG A 118 -24.95 12.33 12.36
N ARG A 119 -24.32 11.79 11.30
CA ARG A 119 -22.98 11.18 11.37
C ARG A 119 -21.91 12.20 11.79
N VAL A 120 -22.00 13.43 11.31
CA VAL A 120 -21.12 14.53 11.74
C VAL A 120 -21.32 14.85 13.23
N ALA A 121 -22.58 14.92 13.69
CA ALA A 121 -22.89 15.17 15.10
C ALA A 121 -22.37 14.07 16.03
N GLU A 122 -22.54 12.81 15.66
CA GLU A 122 -22.03 11.66 16.42
C GLU A 122 -20.48 11.67 16.49
N ALA A 123 -19.83 12.01 15.39
CA ALA A 123 -18.38 12.13 15.35
C ALA A 123 -17.88 13.28 16.24
N ALA A 124 -18.57 14.43 16.22
CA ALA A 124 -18.21 15.58 17.06
C ALA A 124 -18.26 15.26 18.56
N GLN A 125 -19.25 14.46 19.00
CA GLN A 125 -19.35 14.04 20.39
C GLN A 125 -18.24 13.09 20.86
N GLN A 126 -17.58 12.40 19.93
CA GLN A 126 -16.51 11.44 20.21
C GLN A 126 -15.11 12.04 20.08
N LEU A 127 -15.02 13.25 19.51
CA LEU A 127 -13.74 13.91 19.30
C LEU A 127 -13.29 14.60 20.58
N PRO A 128 -12.00 14.48 21.00
CA PRO A 128 -11.47 15.27 22.10
C PRO A 128 -11.54 16.78 21.79
N ASP A 129 -11.65 17.59 22.85
CA ASP A 129 -11.66 19.05 22.71
C ASP A 129 -10.40 19.56 22.01
N GLY A 130 -10.59 20.48 21.06
CA GLY A 130 -9.52 21.07 20.27
C GLY A 130 -9.03 20.27 19.08
N GLU A 131 -9.51 19.03 18.91
CA GLU A 131 -9.16 18.22 17.74
C GLU A 131 -9.96 18.62 16.49
N TRP A 132 -9.33 18.47 15.35
CA TRP A 132 -9.95 18.69 14.05
C TRP A 132 -10.72 17.45 13.60
N MET A 133 -11.98 17.65 13.20
CA MET A 133 -12.73 16.63 12.48
C MET A 133 -12.28 16.61 11.02
N ARG A 134 -11.71 15.47 10.60
CA ARG A 134 -11.15 15.27 9.26
C ARG A 134 -11.72 13.98 8.65
N GLY A 135 -11.37 13.68 7.39
CA GLY A 135 -11.87 12.49 6.71
C GLY A 135 -13.17 12.76 5.98
N GLY A 136 -14.20 11.94 6.19
CA GLY A 136 -15.53 12.07 5.61
C GLY A 136 -15.77 11.22 4.37
N SER A 137 -15.07 11.47 3.28
CA SER A 137 -15.28 10.79 1.97
C SER A 137 -16.71 10.88 1.44
N TRP A 138 -17.34 12.06 1.62
CA TRP A 138 -18.73 12.28 1.21
C TRP A 138 -18.90 12.32 -0.32
N ASP A 139 -20.09 11.97 -0.79
CA ASP A 139 -20.48 12.03 -2.20
C ASP A 139 -21.89 12.63 -2.36
N ALA A 140 -21.96 13.84 -2.92
CA ALA A 140 -23.21 14.55 -3.11
C ALA A 140 -24.18 13.83 -4.05
N GLU A 141 -23.70 13.00 -4.96
CA GLU A 141 -24.54 12.25 -5.90
C GLU A 141 -25.52 11.31 -5.19
N LEU A 142 -25.17 10.86 -3.97
CA LEU A 142 -26.02 9.97 -3.19
C LEU A 142 -27.31 10.61 -2.68
N TRP A 143 -27.38 11.96 -2.63
CA TRP A 143 -28.57 12.72 -2.22
C TRP A 143 -29.05 13.73 -3.26
N GLY A 144 -28.70 13.52 -4.55
CA GLY A 144 -29.23 14.29 -5.67
C GLY A 144 -28.32 15.42 -6.16
N GLY A 145 -27.04 15.47 -5.76
CA GLY A 145 -26.03 16.38 -6.33
C GLY A 145 -25.95 17.75 -5.67
N GLU A 146 -26.79 18.08 -4.67
CA GLU A 146 -26.68 19.32 -3.90
C GLU A 146 -25.38 19.31 -3.09
N LEU A 147 -24.51 20.33 -3.27
CA LEU A 147 -23.30 20.44 -2.48
C LEU A 147 -23.65 20.79 -1.01
N PRO A 148 -23.03 20.10 -0.04
CA PRO A 148 -23.24 20.43 1.36
C PRO A 148 -22.67 21.81 1.67
N THR A 149 -23.26 22.49 2.65
CA THR A 149 -22.80 23.81 3.07
C THR A 149 -22.42 23.81 4.56
N ARG A 150 -21.64 24.81 4.98
CA ARG A 150 -21.29 25.01 6.39
C ARG A 150 -22.52 25.05 7.30
N GLN A 151 -23.64 25.60 6.82
CA GLN A 151 -24.89 25.68 7.57
C GLN A 151 -25.47 24.30 7.93
N TRP A 152 -25.15 23.24 7.16
CA TRP A 152 -25.59 21.89 7.50
C TRP A 152 -24.93 21.40 8.80
N ILE A 153 -23.69 21.83 9.06
CA ILE A 153 -22.85 21.28 10.12
C ILE A 153 -22.54 22.24 11.27
N ASP A 154 -22.71 23.56 11.08
CA ASP A 154 -22.38 24.57 12.09
C ASP A 154 -23.11 24.33 13.42
N GLY A 155 -24.39 23.98 13.38
CA GLY A 155 -25.20 23.73 14.58
C GLY A 155 -24.78 22.52 15.40
N VAL A 156 -24.16 21.52 14.76
CA VAL A 156 -23.71 20.27 15.40
C VAL A 156 -22.20 20.26 15.68
N THR A 157 -21.46 21.27 15.20
CA THR A 157 -20.01 21.40 15.42
C THR A 157 -19.59 22.81 15.88
N PRO A 158 -20.27 23.39 16.90
CA PRO A 158 -20.04 24.80 17.29
C PRO A 158 -18.61 25.07 17.80
N HIS A 159 -17.95 24.05 18.38
CA HIS A 159 -16.62 24.14 18.98
C HIS A 159 -15.59 23.25 18.30
N THR A 160 -15.99 22.39 17.35
CA THR A 160 -15.13 21.46 16.63
C THR A 160 -14.77 22.03 15.27
N PRO A 161 -13.49 22.28 14.95
CA PRO A 161 -13.10 22.69 13.61
C PRO A 161 -13.24 21.49 12.65
N VAL A 162 -13.90 21.72 11.51
CA VAL A 162 -14.29 20.66 10.57
C VAL A 162 -13.71 20.90 9.18
N ALA A 163 -13.03 19.88 8.63
CA ALA A 163 -12.55 19.83 7.25
C ALA A 163 -12.79 18.44 6.66
N LEU A 164 -13.93 18.25 5.99
CA LEU A 164 -14.40 16.96 5.47
C LEU A 164 -14.16 16.87 3.97
N ALA A 165 -13.35 15.92 3.55
CA ALA A 165 -13.03 15.69 2.16
C ALA A 165 -14.18 15.00 1.41
N ARG A 166 -14.42 15.40 0.14
CA ARG A 166 -15.20 14.62 -0.81
C ARG A 166 -14.46 13.32 -1.16
N LEU A 167 -15.19 12.33 -1.63
CA LEU A 167 -14.68 11.01 -2.02
C LEU A 167 -13.45 11.07 -2.94
N ASP A 168 -13.44 12.01 -3.89
CA ASP A 168 -12.35 12.20 -4.86
C ASP A 168 -11.18 13.07 -4.35
N GLN A 169 -11.24 13.53 -3.10
CA GLN A 169 -10.26 14.41 -2.46
C GLN A 169 -10.09 15.82 -3.10
N HIS A 170 -10.85 16.15 -4.15
CA HIS A 170 -10.78 17.45 -4.82
C HIS A 170 -11.52 18.57 -4.10
N MET A 171 -12.51 18.26 -3.27
CA MET A 171 -13.29 19.24 -2.51
C MET A 171 -13.22 18.98 -1.01
N TRP A 172 -13.20 20.07 -0.24
CA TRP A 172 -13.38 20.04 1.21
C TRP A 172 -14.60 20.87 1.61
N LEU A 173 -15.38 20.33 2.56
CA LEU A 173 -16.39 21.09 3.31
C LEU A 173 -15.79 21.50 4.64
N VAL A 174 -15.81 22.80 4.94
CA VAL A 174 -15.42 23.32 6.26
C VAL A 174 -16.58 24.06 6.92
N ASN A 175 -16.57 24.10 8.26
CA ASN A 175 -17.58 24.85 9.02
C ASN A 175 -17.19 26.32 9.23
N SER A 176 -18.11 27.12 9.77
CA SER A 176 -17.88 28.54 10.04
C SER A 176 -16.76 28.80 11.04
N LEU A 177 -16.47 27.86 11.94
CA LEU A 177 -15.33 27.98 12.84
C LEU A 177 -14.01 27.99 12.07
N VAL A 178 -13.85 27.11 11.11
CA VAL A 178 -12.64 27.05 10.26
C VAL A 178 -12.50 28.30 9.39
N LEU A 179 -13.59 28.82 8.83
CA LEU A 179 -13.54 30.10 8.08
C LEU A 179 -12.98 31.23 8.96
N ARG A 180 -13.44 31.34 10.20
CA ARG A 180 -12.92 32.33 11.15
C ARG A 180 -11.44 32.11 11.49
N LEU A 181 -11.04 30.86 11.78
CA LEU A 181 -9.64 30.52 12.09
C LEU A 181 -8.71 30.85 10.92
N ALA A 182 -9.15 30.61 9.69
CA ALA A 182 -8.36 30.86 8.48
C ALA A 182 -8.41 32.32 8.00
N GLY A 183 -9.27 33.17 8.60
CA GLY A 183 -9.49 34.54 8.16
C GLY A 183 -10.11 34.63 6.77
N ILE A 184 -11.00 33.68 6.44
CA ILE A 184 -11.64 33.56 5.12
C ILE A 184 -13.03 34.19 5.15
N ASP A 185 -13.27 35.14 4.25
CA ASP A 185 -14.52 35.88 4.08
C ASP A 185 -14.90 36.06 2.60
N LYS A 186 -15.92 36.89 2.36
CA LYS A 186 -16.37 37.22 1.00
C LYS A 186 -15.32 37.94 0.12
N ASN A 187 -14.33 38.56 0.72
CA ASN A 187 -13.27 39.32 0.03
C ASN A 187 -12.02 38.47 -0.23
N THR A 188 -11.93 37.26 0.35
CA THR A 188 -10.77 36.39 0.19
C THR A 188 -10.60 35.99 -1.28
N PRO A 189 -9.43 36.27 -1.91
CA PRO A 189 -9.21 35.95 -3.30
C PRO A 189 -9.10 34.43 -3.53
N GLU A 190 -9.57 33.96 -4.67
CA GLU A 190 -9.35 32.59 -5.12
C GLU A 190 -7.91 32.43 -5.62
N PRO A 191 -7.17 31.42 -5.15
CA PRO A 191 -5.84 31.14 -5.70
C PRO A 191 -5.94 30.56 -7.11
N ALA A 192 -4.94 30.81 -7.94
CA ALA A 192 -4.88 30.25 -9.28
C ALA A 192 -4.96 28.70 -9.24
N GLY A 193 -5.92 28.11 -9.95
CA GLY A 193 -6.21 26.69 -9.92
C GLY A 193 -7.02 26.20 -8.72
N GLY A 194 -7.65 27.12 -7.97
CA GLY A 194 -8.56 26.77 -6.87
C GLY A 194 -9.84 27.61 -6.92
N ARG A 195 -10.94 27.12 -6.31
CA ARG A 195 -12.21 27.83 -6.21
C ARG A 195 -12.78 27.78 -4.80
N ILE A 196 -13.41 28.88 -4.40
CA ILE A 196 -14.20 28.99 -3.16
C ILE A 196 -15.67 29.08 -3.59
N ILE A 197 -16.49 28.10 -3.27
CA ILE A 197 -17.92 28.17 -3.60
C ILE A 197 -18.60 29.18 -2.68
N ARG A 198 -19.32 30.13 -3.28
CA ARG A 198 -19.98 31.25 -2.61
C ARG A 198 -21.50 31.21 -2.84
N ASP A 199 -22.21 31.75 -1.87
CA ASP A 199 -23.66 31.98 -1.99
C ASP A 199 -23.99 33.23 -2.82
N ALA A 200 -25.28 33.55 -2.96
CA ALA A 200 -25.76 34.70 -3.70
C ALA A 200 -25.29 36.07 -3.12
N ASN A 201 -24.87 36.11 -1.85
CA ASN A 201 -24.34 37.29 -1.17
C ASN A 201 -22.82 37.37 -1.25
N GLY A 202 -22.18 36.45 -1.93
CA GLY A 202 -20.71 36.33 -2.02
C GLY A 202 -20.05 35.69 -0.81
N GLU A 203 -20.80 35.21 0.17
CA GLU A 203 -20.25 34.54 1.36
C GLU A 203 -19.79 33.12 1.04
N PRO A 204 -18.64 32.65 1.56
CA PRO A 204 -18.18 31.28 1.38
C PRO A 204 -19.19 30.27 1.94
N THR A 205 -19.62 29.31 1.14
CA THR A 205 -20.52 28.23 1.57
C THR A 205 -19.83 27.19 2.45
N GLY A 206 -18.50 27.22 2.54
CA GLY A 206 -17.66 26.23 3.19
C GLY A 206 -17.02 25.23 2.24
N ILE A 207 -17.31 25.27 0.93
CA ILE A 207 -16.68 24.38 -0.06
C ILE A 207 -15.44 25.04 -0.68
N PHE A 208 -14.33 24.33 -0.60
CA PHE A 208 -13.02 24.66 -1.18
C PHE A 208 -12.60 23.59 -2.17
N ILE A 209 -12.22 24.01 -3.39
CA ILE A 209 -11.87 23.10 -4.50
C ILE A 209 -10.40 23.28 -4.85
N ASP A 210 -9.70 22.17 -5.07
CA ASP A 210 -8.32 22.06 -5.53
C ASP A 210 -7.36 22.96 -4.72
N LYS A 211 -6.65 23.90 -5.36
CA LYS A 211 -5.66 24.74 -4.68
C LYS A 211 -6.25 25.71 -3.63
N ALA A 212 -7.58 25.92 -3.64
CA ALA A 212 -8.20 26.71 -2.59
C ALA A 212 -8.15 26.02 -1.21
N LYS A 213 -8.00 24.69 -1.16
CA LYS A 213 -7.83 23.94 0.08
C LYS A 213 -6.62 24.41 0.89
N ALA A 214 -5.55 24.87 0.23
CA ALA A 214 -4.35 25.41 0.89
C ALA A 214 -4.64 26.60 1.81
N LEU A 215 -5.72 27.34 1.56
CA LEU A 215 -6.17 28.43 2.45
C LEU A 215 -6.64 27.90 3.82
N VAL A 216 -7.14 26.69 3.85
CA VAL A 216 -7.59 25.98 5.06
C VAL A 216 -6.44 25.18 5.67
N GLU A 217 -5.66 24.50 4.86
CA GLU A 217 -4.55 23.63 5.30
C GLU A 217 -3.57 24.35 6.24
N ARG A 218 -3.28 25.61 5.97
CA ARG A 218 -2.36 26.43 6.78
C ARG A 218 -2.78 26.62 8.24
N VAL A 219 -4.04 26.40 8.59
CA VAL A 219 -4.57 26.55 9.95
C VAL A 219 -4.94 25.21 10.59
N ILE A 220 -4.84 24.11 9.86
CA ILE A 220 -5.07 22.77 10.41
C ILE A 220 -3.92 22.42 11.35
N SER A 221 -4.23 22.26 12.63
CA SER A 221 -3.27 21.77 13.61
C SER A 221 -2.96 20.28 13.36
N PRO A 222 -1.72 19.83 13.57
CA PRO A 222 -1.43 18.41 13.66
C PRO A 222 -2.33 17.74 14.69
N PRO A 223 -2.70 16.46 14.50
CA PRO A 223 -3.48 15.73 15.49
C PRO A 223 -2.68 15.63 16.80
N SER A 224 -3.36 15.65 17.94
CA SER A 224 -2.71 15.35 19.23
C SER A 224 -2.13 13.94 19.24
N ASP A 225 -1.19 13.66 20.15
CA ASP A 225 -0.62 12.32 20.32
C ASP A 225 -1.71 11.28 20.61
N VAL A 226 -2.76 11.63 21.34
CA VAL A 226 -3.91 10.76 21.62
C VAL A 226 -4.66 10.43 20.33
N MET A 227 -4.95 11.44 19.52
CA MET A 227 -5.66 11.26 18.25
C MET A 227 -4.81 10.51 17.23
N LEU A 228 -3.54 10.85 17.10
CA LEU A 228 -2.60 10.16 16.23
C LEU A 228 -2.50 8.67 16.58
N ARG A 229 -2.40 8.35 17.88
CA ARG A 229 -2.41 6.96 18.36
C ARG A 229 -3.71 6.23 18.01
N ARG A 230 -4.87 6.88 18.19
CA ARG A 230 -6.17 6.32 17.82
C ARG A 230 -6.25 6.02 16.32
N MET A 231 -5.82 6.97 15.47
CA MET A 231 -5.76 6.79 14.02
C MET A 231 -4.86 5.61 13.62
N MET A 232 -3.65 5.57 14.15
CA MET A 232 -2.68 4.50 13.85
C MET A 232 -3.20 3.12 14.25
N LYS A 233 -3.84 3.00 15.43
CA LYS A 233 -4.46 1.73 15.89
C LYS A 233 -5.61 1.30 14.99
N ALA A 234 -6.47 2.22 14.56
CA ALA A 234 -7.54 1.92 13.61
C ALA A 234 -6.99 1.42 12.27
N GLY A 235 -5.92 2.03 11.76
CA GLY A 235 -5.23 1.58 10.56
C GLY A 235 -4.63 0.18 10.70
N ILE A 236 -4.00 -0.12 11.84
CA ILE A 236 -3.44 -1.45 12.15
C ILE A 236 -4.56 -2.49 12.19
N GLU A 237 -5.64 -2.23 12.90
CA GLU A 237 -6.80 -3.13 13.00
C GLU A 237 -7.41 -3.38 11.61
N HIS A 238 -7.56 -2.32 10.80
CA HIS A 238 -8.08 -2.44 9.43
C HIS A 238 -7.18 -3.33 8.56
N GLY A 239 -5.85 -3.15 8.63
CA GLY A 239 -4.91 -4.01 7.91
C GLY A 239 -4.98 -5.47 8.37
N LEU A 240 -5.02 -5.72 9.68
CA LEU A 240 -5.12 -7.07 10.24
C LEU A 240 -6.42 -7.79 9.84
N ARG A 241 -7.55 -7.09 9.77
CA ARG A 241 -8.83 -7.62 9.26
C ARG A 241 -8.73 -8.08 7.79
N ASN A 242 -7.84 -7.47 7.02
CA ASN A 242 -7.58 -7.80 5.62
C ASN A 242 -6.37 -8.73 5.41
N GLY A 243 -5.82 -9.29 6.49
CA GLY A 243 -4.71 -10.24 6.41
C GLY A 243 -3.33 -9.60 6.26
N VAL A 244 -3.21 -8.28 6.37
CA VAL A 244 -1.92 -7.59 6.28
C VAL A 244 -1.17 -7.76 7.59
N THR A 245 0.02 -8.35 7.52
CA THR A 245 0.92 -8.54 8.68
C THR A 245 2.08 -7.54 8.68
N GLN A 246 2.41 -7.00 7.51
CA GLN A 246 3.40 -5.94 7.35
C GLN A 246 2.96 -4.94 6.27
N ALA A 247 3.28 -3.67 6.48
CA ALA A 247 3.10 -2.60 5.49
C ALA A 247 4.42 -1.87 5.21
N HIS A 248 4.69 -1.62 3.92
CA HIS A 248 5.74 -0.70 3.51
C HIS A 248 5.14 0.70 3.43
N SER A 249 5.38 1.50 4.46
CA SER A 249 4.81 2.85 4.58
C SER A 249 5.66 3.86 3.81
N MET A 250 5.12 4.35 2.68
CA MET A 250 5.75 5.33 1.79
C MET A 250 5.51 6.76 2.28
N GLY A 251 5.99 7.04 3.51
CA GLY A 251 5.86 8.36 4.11
C GLY A 251 6.58 9.43 3.29
N LEU A 252 5.91 10.58 3.13
CA LEU A 252 6.50 11.81 2.61
C LEU A 252 6.82 12.78 3.77
N ASP A 253 6.75 12.29 5.01
CA ASP A 253 7.00 13.00 6.25
C ASP A 253 7.58 12.07 7.32
N TRP A 254 8.06 12.65 8.41
CA TRP A 254 8.62 11.92 9.54
C TRP A 254 7.58 11.52 10.59
N ASP A 255 6.40 12.12 10.55
CA ASP A 255 5.39 11.96 11.61
C ASP A 255 4.86 10.55 11.67
N THR A 256 4.60 9.93 10.50
CA THR A 256 4.19 8.52 10.40
C THR A 256 5.20 7.61 11.09
N HIS A 257 6.49 7.73 10.77
CA HIS A 257 7.54 6.89 11.36
C HIS A 257 7.66 7.12 12.86
N ASN A 258 7.68 8.37 13.30
CA ASN A 258 7.74 8.73 14.72
C ASN A 258 6.56 8.18 15.51
N ALA A 259 5.35 8.21 14.93
CA ALA A 259 4.16 7.62 15.54
C ALA A 259 4.29 6.09 15.68
N LEU A 260 4.80 5.41 14.65
CA LEU A 260 5.07 3.97 14.69
C LEU A 260 6.09 3.59 15.76
N LEU A 261 7.18 4.36 15.90
CA LEU A 261 8.17 4.15 16.96
C LEU A 261 7.59 4.31 18.36
N ARG A 262 6.69 5.29 18.57
CA ARG A 262 5.98 5.47 19.85
C ARG A 262 5.12 4.26 20.17
N LEU A 263 4.26 3.83 19.22
CA LEU A 263 3.45 2.61 19.40
C LEU A 263 4.31 1.38 19.69
N ARG A 264 5.46 1.26 19.01
CA ARG A 264 6.39 0.15 19.25
C ARG A 264 6.94 0.17 20.67
N LYS A 265 7.37 1.33 21.16
CA LYS A 265 7.89 1.52 22.52
C LYS A 265 6.85 1.17 23.60
N GLU A 266 5.59 1.44 23.31
CA GLU A 266 4.46 1.18 24.20
C GLU A 266 3.93 -0.27 24.09
N GLY A 267 4.47 -1.08 23.17
CA GLY A 267 4.05 -2.47 22.95
C GLY A 267 2.70 -2.61 22.23
N GLU A 268 2.26 -1.56 21.54
CA GLU A 268 0.95 -1.49 20.87
C GLU A 268 1.01 -1.68 19.35
N THR A 269 2.16 -2.09 18.82
CA THR A 269 2.31 -2.39 17.40
C THR A 269 1.98 -3.85 17.15
N ASP A 270 0.80 -4.12 16.59
CA ASP A 270 0.31 -5.46 16.29
C ASP A 270 0.53 -5.88 14.82
N MET A 271 1.08 -4.98 14.01
CA MET A 271 1.46 -5.17 12.62
C MET A 271 2.89 -4.67 12.41
N ARG A 272 3.62 -5.23 11.44
CA ARG A 272 5.01 -4.81 11.15
C ARG A 272 5.04 -3.67 10.14
N PHE A 273 6.09 -2.85 10.21
CA PHE A 273 6.28 -1.71 9.31
C PHE A 273 7.70 -1.63 8.76
N PHE A 274 7.78 -1.39 7.47
CA PHE A 274 8.99 -1.02 6.76
C PHE A 274 8.79 0.40 6.21
N SER A 275 9.38 1.41 6.89
CA SER A 275 9.00 2.81 6.77
C SER A 275 9.99 3.61 5.93
N PHE A 276 9.47 4.41 5.00
CA PHE A 276 10.21 5.34 4.15
C PHE A 276 9.97 6.78 4.60
N VAL A 277 10.95 7.64 4.33
CA VAL A 277 10.91 9.09 4.58
C VAL A 277 11.38 9.84 3.32
N PRO A 278 11.22 11.18 3.23
CA PRO A 278 11.59 11.93 2.02
C PRO A 278 13.06 11.72 1.62
N LEU A 279 13.30 11.56 0.31
CA LEU A 279 14.65 11.38 -0.22
C LEU A 279 15.55 12.62 0.00
N SER A 280 14.97 13.81 0.03
CA SER A 280 15.68 15.04 0.39
C SER A 280 16.33 15.01 1.76
N ASP A 281 15.82 14.15 2.66
CA ASP A 281 16.28 14.05 4.06
C ASP A 281 17.27 12.89 4.27
N TRP A 282 17.96 12.50 3.22
CA TRP A 282 18.88 11.35 3.25
C TRP A 282 19.96 11.47 4.33
N GLU A 283 20.53 12.67 4.57
CA GLU A 283 21.53 12.92 5.62
C GLU A 283 20.96 12.58 7.00
N LYS A 284 19.79 13.12 7.30
CA LYS A 284 19.11 12.87 8.58
C LYS A 284 18.84 11.38 8.80
N LEU A 285 18.40 10.66 7.76
CA LEU A 285 18.20 9.22 7.87
C LEU A 285 19.51 8.45 8.04
N ALA A 286 20.57 8.84 7.33
CA ALA A 286 21.89 8.24 7.46
C ALA A 286 22.42 8.38 8.89
N ASP A 287 22.32 9.57 9.48
CA ASP A 287 22.74 9.83 10.86
C ASP A 287 21.94 9.02 11.89
N ILE A 288 20.64 8.92 11.73
CA ILE A 288 19.77 8.12 12.60
C ILE A 288 20.17 6.63 12.50
N ILE A 289 20.31 6.09 11.29
CA ILE A 289 20.69 4.69 11.11
C ILE A 289 22.08 4.39 11.66
N LYS A 290 23.02 5.32 11.51
CA LYS A 290 24.39 5.18 12.08
C LYS A 290 24.36 5.15 13.61
N ARG A 291 23.51 5.94 14.25
CA ARG A 291 23.38 6.04 15.70
C ARG A 291 22.56 4.91 16.31
N ASP A 292 21.40 4.61 15.73
CA ASP A 292 20.34 3.79 16.34
C ASP A 292 20.09 2.46 15.60
N GLY A 293 20.75 2.26 14.45
CA GLY A 293 20.50 1.11 13.58
C GLY A 293 19.22 1.26 12.74
N ARG A 294 18.84 0.15 12.07
CA ARG A 294 17.67 0.16 11.16
C ARG A 294 16.35 -0.22 11.83
N GLY A 295 16.28 -0.27 13.15
CA GLY A 295 15.11 -0.72 13.89
C GLY A 295 15.09 -2.24 14.11
N ASP A 296 13.92 -2.80 14.40
CA ASP A 296 13.73 -4.21 14.76
C ASP A 296 12.78 -4.93 13.76
N ASP A 297 12.28 -6.12 14.13
CA ASP A 297 11.34 -6.87 13.28
C ASP A 297 9.92 -6.26 13.24
N TRP A 298 9.64 -5.22 14.04
CA TRP A 298 8.33 -4.57 14.08
C TRP A 298 8.29 -3.23 13.35
N VAL A 299 9.28 -2.35 13.60
CA VAL A 299 9.39 -1.06 12.93
C VAL A 299 10.82 -0.88 12.46
N ARG A 300 11.01 -0.86 11.12
CA ARG A 300 12.31 -0.70 10.46
C ARG A 300 12.30 0.49 9.54
N TRP A 301 13.47 1.10 9.42
CA TRP A 301 13.77 2.03 8.34
C TRP A 301 13.84 1.28 7.00
N GLY A 302 12.91 1.57 6.09
CA GLY A 302 12.89 1.05 4.73
C GLY A 302 13.84 1.79 3.84
N GLY A 303 13.83 3.08 3.93
CA GLY A 303 14.66 3.95 3.09
C GLY A 303 14.01 5.28 2.80
N LEU A 304 14.21 5.73 1.59
CA LEU A 304 13.92 7.07 1.13
C LEU A 304 12.93 7.05 -0.04
N LYS A 305 11.93 7.93 -0.03
CA LYS A 305 10.91 8.08 -1.08
C LYS A 305 11.04 9.43 -1.78
N ALA A 306 10.98 9.41 -3.12
CA ALA A 306 10.82 10.61 -3.95
C ALA A 306 9.76 10.40 -5.04
N LEU A 307 9.41 11.47 -5.74
CA LEU A 307 8.51 11.48 -6.87
C LEU A 307 9.26 12.02 -8.10
N ALA A 308 9.25 11.28 -9.21
CA ALA A 308 9.76 11.77 -10.50
C ALA A 308 8.68 12.61 -11.20
N ASP A 309 7.45 12.12 -11.21
CA ASP A 309 6.31 12.75 -11.89
C ASP A 309 5.04 12.74 -11.04
N GLY A 310 3.92 13.10 -11.64
CA GLY A 310 2.61 13.07 -11.01
C GLY A 310 1.77 11.85 -11.40
N SER A 311 0.45 12.01 -11.59
CA SER A 311 -0.49 10.91 -11.84
C SER A 311 -1.16 10.96 -13.22
N LEU A 312 -1.63 9.79 -13.71
CA LEU A 312 -2.37 9.68 -14.96
C LEU A 312 -3.70 10.45 -14.89
N GLY A 313 -4.42 10.33 -13.79
CA GLY A 313 -5.73 10.97 -13.60
C GLY A 313 -5.68 12.49 -13.69
N SER A 314 -4.67 13.12 -13.10
CA SER A 314 -4.47 14.59 -13.14
C SER A 314 -3.73 15.07 -14.39
N ARG A 315 -3.29 14.19 -15.28
CA ARG A 315 -2.45 14.48 -16.46
C ARG A 315 -1.11 15.13 -16.10
N THR A 316 -0.55 14.70 -14.98
CA THR A 316 0.75 15.14 -14.50
C THR A 316 1.81 14.04 -14.53
N ALA A 317 1.42 12.78 -14.82
CA ALA A 317 2.38 11.73 -15.18
C ALA A 317 3.16 12.12 -16.46
N LEU A 318 4.47 11.93 -16.45
CA LEU A 318 5.37 12.45 -17.48
C LEU A 318 5.55 11.44 -18.62
N PHE A 319 5.09 11.81 -19.81
CA PHE A 319 5.18 11.01 -21.03
C PHE A 319 6.05 11.66 -22.08
N TYR A 320 6.68 10.87 -22.96
CA TYR A 320 7.36 11.39 -24.15
C TYR A 320 6.41 12.11 -25.11
N LYS A 321 5.15 11.67 -25.18
CA LYS A 321 4.14 12.26 -26.04
C LYS A 321 3.06 12.94 -25.22
N PRO A 322 2.47 14.03 -25.72
CA PRO A 322 1.33 14.67 -25.06
C PRO A 322 0.17 13.70 -24.78
N TYR A 323 -0.68 14.06 -23.83
CA TYR A 323 -1.93 13.37 -23.60
C TYR A 323 -2.87 13.48 -24.80
N ASP A 324 -3.53 12.40 -25.17
CA ASP A 324 -4.43 12.38 -26.33
C ASP A 324 -5.64 13.29 -26.12
N ASP A 325 -6.17 13.35 -24.89
CA ASP A 325 -7.30 14.20 -24.51
C ASP A 325 -6.89 15.61 -24.04
N GLN A 326 -5.60 15.91 -23.94
CA GLN A 326 -5.07 17.22 -23.58
C GLN A 326 -3.70 17.45 -24.25
N PRO A 327 -3.64 17.72 -25.59
CA PRO A 327 -2.42 17.75 -26.37
C PRO A 327 -1.41 18.86 -26.00
N GLN A 328 -1.77 19.80 -25.14
CA GLN A 328 -0.92 20.89 -24.68
C GLN A 328 -0.03 20.51 -23.50
N THR A 329 -0.17 19.30 -22.95
CA THR A 329 0.68 18.81 -21.86
C THR A 329 1.10 17.36 -22.09
N HIS A 330 2.31 17.03 -21.65
CA HIS A 330 2.81 15.65 -21.58
C HIS A 330 3.16 15.25 -20.12
N GLY A 331 2.71 16.03 -19.14
CA GLY A 331 2.98 15.84 -17.71
C GLY A 331 4.00 16.82 -17.15
N ILE A 332 4.48 16.53 -15.96
CA ILE A 332 5.44 17.37 -15.24
C ILE A 332 6.51 16.53 -14.54
N ARG A 333 7.72 17.05 -14.41
CA ARG A 333 8.71 16.56 -13.44
C ARG A 333 8.41 17.21 -12.09
N VAL A 334 8.12 16.39 -11.08
CA VAL A 334 7.91 16.87 -9.70
C VAL A 334 9.22 17.27 -9.06
N ASN A 335 10.27 16.47 -9.30
CA ASN A 335 11.65 16.81 -8.93
C ASN A 335 12.53 16.84 -10.19
N THR A 336 13.53 17.74 -10.23
CA THR A 336 14.48 17.78 -11.34
C THR A 336 15.38 16.54 -11.33
N LEU A 337 15.85 16.11 -12.49
CA LEU A 337 16.78 14.98 -12.59
C LEU A 337 18.11 15.24 -11.88
N GLU A 338 18.55 16.51 -11.80
CA GLU A 338 19.74 16.91 -11.08
C GLU A 338 19.60 16.65 -9.59
N HIS A 339 18.51 17.12 -8.96
CA HIS A 339 18.23 16.88 -7.55
C HIS A 339 18.09 15.37 -7.25
N LEU A 340 17.32 14.64 -8.07
CA LEU A 340 17.18 13.20 -7.89
C LEU A 340 18.55 12.50 -8.00
N ARG A 341 19.40 12.89 -8.96
CA ARG A 341 20.73 12.30 -9.14
C ARG A 341 21.62 12.55 -7.94
N GLU A 342 21.65 13.79 -7.45
CA GLU A 342 22.41 14.17 -6.28
C GLU A 342 21.98 13.33 -5.06
N TRP A 343 20.70 13.39 -4.72
CA TRP A 343 20.17 12.71 -3.53
C TRP A 343 20.31 11.19 -3.59
N VAL A 344 20.03 10.57 -4.75
CA VAL A 344 20.17 9.11 -4.92
C VAL A 344 21.63 8.69 -4.83
N THR A 345 22.56 9.48 -5.42
CA THR A 345 24.00 9.18 -5.34
C THR A 345 24.48 9.19 -3.89
N GLN A 346 24.11 10.24 -3.13
CA GLN A 346 24.47 10.37 -1.72
C GLN A 346 23.82 9.30 -0.85
N ALA A 347 22.52 9.06 -1.02
CA ALA A 347 21.80 8.02 -0.31
C ALA A 347 22.44 6.64 -0.52
N ASP A 348 22.81 6.34 -1.77
CA ASP A 348 23.46 5.08 -2.13
C ASP A 348 24.86 4.93 -1.50
N GLN A 349 25.67 6.00 -1.47
CA GLN A 349 26.97 6.00 -0.78
C GLN A 349 26.87 5.73 0.73
N HIS A 350 25.71 6.12 1.34
CA HIS A 350 25.41 5.86 2.74
C HIS A 350 24.65 4.53 2.97
N ASN A 351 24.60 3.65 1.97
CA ASN A 351 23.89 2.37 2.01
C ASN A 351 22.39 2.49 2.31
N LEU A 352 21.74 3.59 1.95
CA LEU A 352 20.31 3.76 2.08
C LEU A 352 19.57 3.14 0.89
N ASN A 353 18.35 2.69 1.13
CA ASN A 353 17.46 2.19 0.08
C ASN A 353 16.68 3.36 -0.51
N VAL A 354 16.45 3.31 -1.81
CA VAL A 354 15.75 4.37 -2.52
C VAL A 354 14.58 3.80 -3.30
N SER A 355 13.47 4.50 -3.22
CA SER A 355 12.23 4.23 -3.93
C SER A 355 11.75 5.51 -4.60
N ILE A 356 11.53 5.48 -5.93
CA ILE A 356 11.05 6.64 -6.68
C ILE A 356 9.73 6.30 -7.35
N HIS A 357 8.72 7.16 -7.13
CA HIS A 357 7.46 7.12 -7.86
C HIS A 357 7.71 7.51 -9.33
N ALA A 358 7.28 6.68 -10.26
CA ALA A 358 7.26 6.99 -11.68
C ALA A 358 6.07 6.31 -12.36
N ILE A 359 5.17 7.12 -12.93
CA ILE A 359 3.96 6.66 -13.60
C ILE A 359 4.10 6.71 -15.12
N GLY A 360 4.51 7.85 -15.69
CA GLY A 360 4.67 8.01 -17.12
C GLY A 360 5.87 7.27 -17.70
N ASP A 361 5.84 7.02 -19.01
CA ASP A 361 6.88 6.25 -19.70
C ASP A 361 8.23 6.97 -19.72
N GLU A 362 8.24 8.30 -19.89
CA GLU A 362 9.46 9.11 -19.79
C GLU A 362 10.02 9.12 -18.37
N ALA A 363 9.16 9.26 -17.35
CA ALA A 363 9.59 9.24 -15.96
C ALA A 363 10.21 7.89 -15.55
N ASN A 364 9.66 6.77 -16.02
CA ASN A 364 10.21 5.45 -15.76
C ASN A 364 11.58 5.26 -16.42
N ASP A 365 11.76 5.68 -17.67
CA ASP A 365 13.05 5.62 -18.36
C ASP A 365 14.08 6.51 -17.67
N ASP A 366 13.73 7.76 -17.31
CA ASP A 366 14.57 8.69 -16.55
C ASP A 366 15.10 8.07 -15.24
N VAL A 367 14.20 7.40 -14.46
CA VAL A 367 14.59 6.79 -13.19
C VAL A 367 15.46 5.55 -13.42
N LEU A 368 15.19 4.74 -14.43
CA LEU A 368 16.04 3.59 -14.78
C LEU A 368 17.44 4.04 -15.22
N ASP A 369 17.56 5.14 -15.99
CA ASP A 369 18.83 5.72 -16.38
C ASP A 369 19.60 6.27 -15.18
N LEU A 370 18.90 6.95 -14.28
CA LEU A 370 19.45 7.45 -13.03
C LEU A 370 20.02 6.31 -12.17
N TYR A 371 19.25 5.25 -11.94
CA TYR A 371 19.68 4.10 -11.13
C TYR A 371 20.88 3.37 -11.75
N GLU A 372 20.90 3.22 -13.07
CA GLU A 372 22.04 2.63 -13.77
C GLU A 372 23.30 3.47 -13.62
N ALA A 373 23.20 4.80 -13.78
CA ALA A 373 24.32 5.72 -13.63
C ALA A 373 24.89 5.71 -12.20
N VAL A 374 24.02 5.74 -11.18
CA VAL A 374 24.43 5.65 -9.76
C VAL A 374 25.09 4.30 -9.44
N ALA A 375 24.52 3.21 -9.95
CA ALA A 375 25.10 1.88 -9.74
C ALA A 375 26.50 1.74 -10.35
N LYS A 376 26.72 2.32 -11.54
CA LYS A 376 28.05 2.38 -12.18
C LYS A 376 29.02 3.25 -11.39
N GLY A 377 28.58 4.41 -10.91
CA GLY A 377 29.43 5.37 -10.19
C GLY A 377 29.87 4.89 -8.81
N ASN A 378 28.96 4.28 -8.05
CA ASN A 378 29.20 3.88 -6.66
C ASN A 378 29.68 2.41 -6.49
N GLY A 379 29.79 1.65 -7.59
CA GLY A 379 30.27 0.27 -7.58
C GLY A 379 29.22 -0.78 -7.14
N PRO A 380 29.57 -2.07 -7.08
CA PRO A 380 28.61 -3.16 -6.86
C PRO A 380 28.14 -3.23 -5.40
N ARG A 381 26.82 -3.36 -5.21
CA ARG A 381 26.16 -3.72 -3.94
C ARG A 381 24.74 -4.22 -4.19
N ASP A 382 24.10 -4.87 -3.23
CA ASP A 382 22.68 -5.19 -3.24
C ASP A 382 21.88 -3.92 -2.87
N ARG A 383 21.34 -3.24 -3.88
CA ARG A 383 20.63 -1.96 -3.73
C ARG A 383 19.13 -2.13 -3.55
N ARG A 384 18.56 -3.04 -4.31
CA ARG A 384 17.12 -3.24 -4.43
C ARG A 384 16.41 -1.89 -4.63
N PHE A 385 16.94 -1.08 -5.54
CA PHE A 385 16.27 0.14 -5.97
C PHE A 385 14.85 -0.19 -6.43
N ARG A 386 13.90 0.67 -6.09
CA ARG A 386 12.49 0.45 -6.42
C ARG A 386 11.96 1.58 -7.29
N ILE A 387 11.12 1.22 -8.25
CA ILE A 387 10.22 2.16 -8.92
C ILE A 387 8.81 1.86 -8.44
N GLU A 388 8.19 2.84 -7.77
CA GLU A 388 6.81 2.76 -7.34
C GLU A 388 5.90 3.08 -8.51
N HIS A 389 4.84 2.34 -8.63
CA HIS A 389 3.86 2.30 -9.71
C HIS A 389 4.38 1.62 -10.98
N ALA A 390 5.51 2.02 -11.57
CA ALA A 390 6.00 1.45 -12.83
C ALA A 390 4.85 1.22 -13.82
N GLN A 391 3.98 2.26 -13.97
CA GLN A 391 2.62 2.09 -14.45
C GLN A 391 2.52 2.06 -15.97
N HIS A 392 3.25 2.95 -16.65
CA HIS A 392 3.35 3.01 -18.09
C HIS A 392 4.81 2.86 -18.48
N LEU A 393 5.13 1.81 -19.21
CA LEU A 393 6.50 1.46 -19.55
C LEU A 393 6.70 1.45 -21.05
N THR A 394 7.85 1.92 -21.51
CA THR A 394 8.31 1.60 -22.86
C THR A 394 8.62 0.11 -22.97
N GLN A 395 8.53 -0.47 -24.17
CA GLN A 395 8.89 -1.88 -24.35
C GLN A 395 10.35 -2.17 -23.99
N ALA A 396 11.23 -1.19 -24.15
CA ALA A 396 12.63 -1.26 -23.75
C ALA A 396 12.80 -1.27 -22.22
N ALA A 397 12.01 -0.46 -21.50
CA ALA A 397 12.04 -0.38 -20.03
C ALA A 397 11.75 -1.71 -19.36
N ILE A 398 10.77 -2.48 -19.85
CA ILE A 398 10.33 -3.75 -19.23
C ILE A 398 11.52 -4.69 -19.00
N ALA A 399 12.39 -4.87 -20.00
CA ALA A 399 13.56 -5.74 -19.87
C ALA A 399 14.66 -5.15 -18.97
N ARG A 400 14.65 -3.83 -18.76
CA ARG A 400 15.65 -3.14 -17.93
C ARG A 400 15.47 -3.44 -16.44
N PHE A 401 14.23 -3.61 -15.97
CA PHE A 401 13.98 -3.96 -14.58
C PHE A 401 14.77 -5.21 -14.14
N ALA A 402 14.63 -6.31 -14.89
CA ALA A 402 15.37 -7.55 -14.61
C ALA A 402 16.88 -7.36 -14.74
N ARG A 403 17.35 -6.71 -15.84
CA ARG A 403 18.78 -6.53 -16.12
C ARG A 403 19.49 -5.66 -15.08
N GLN A 404 18.81 -4.64 -14.58
CA GLN A 404 19.35 -3.70 -13.58
C GLN A 404 19.08 -4.14 -12.13
N GLY A 405 18.26 -5.18 -11.91
CA GLY A 405 17.83 -5.60 -10.58
C GLY A 405 16.94 -4.58 -9.87
N VAL A 406 16.22 -3.73 -10.64
CA VAL A 406 15.27 -2.76 -10.10
C VAL A 406 13.94 -3.47 -9.81
N ILE A 407 13.37 -3.21 -8.65
CA ILE A 407 12.09 -3.77 -8.23
C ILE A 407 10.95 -2.94 -8.81
N ALA A 408 10.01 -3.60 -9.49
CA ALA A 408 8.74 -3.00 -9.89
C ALA A 408 7.72 -3.15 -8.75
N SER A 409 7.41 -2.06 -8.07
CA SER A 409 6.45 -2.01 -6.98
C SER A 409 5.11 -1.47 -7.51
N VAL A 410 4.18 -2.37 -7.81
CA VAL A 410 2.99 -2.06 -8.60
C VAL A 410 1.69 -2.26 -7.81
N GLN A 411 0.61 -1.60 -8.27
CA GLN A 411 -0.68 -1.59 -7.59
C GLN A 411 -1.76 -2.21 -8.51
N PRO A 412 -2.13 -3.48 -8.27
CA PRO A 412 -3.08 -4.17 -9.15
C PRO A 412 -4.46 -3.52 -9.22
N TYR A 413 -4.93 -2.91 -8.13
CA TYR A 413 -6.23 -2.25 -8.10
C TYR A 413 -6.28 -1.05 -9.05
N HIS A 414 -5.19 -0.30 -9.16
CA HIS A 414 -5.13 0.83 -10.09
C HIS A 414 -5.36 0.40 -11.54
N ALA A 415 -4.92 -0.82 -11.93
CA ALA A 415 -5.16 -1.33 -13.28
C ALA A 415 -6.65 -1.50 -13.59
N ILE A 416 -7.46 -1.94 -12.62
CA ILE A 416 -8.90 -2.14 -12.83
C ILE A 416 -9.71 -0.87 -12.64
N ASP A 417 -9.15 0.13 -11.99
CA ASP A 417 -9.73 1.46 -11.84
C ASP A 417 -9.44 2.32 -13.08
N ASP A 418 -8.17 2.50 -13.44
CA ASP A 418 -7.73 3.30 -14.59
C ASP A 418 -8.17 2.69 -15.93
N GLY A 419 -8.29 1.37 -16.00
CA GLY A 419 -8.73 0.65 -17.20
C GLY A 419 -10.07 1.13 -17.79
N ARG A 420 -10.86 1.85 -17.02
CA ARG A 420 -12.12 2.48 -17.46
C ARG A 420 -11.90 3.65 -18.44
N TRP A 421 -10.76 4.34 -18.32
CA TRP A 421 -10.53 5.62 -19.00
C TRP A 421 -9.09 5.84 -19.48
N ALA A 422 -8.13 5.00 -19.13
CA ALA A 422 -6.71 5.18 -19.49
C ALA A 422 -6.49 5.33 -21.01
N ILE A 423 -7.27 4.61 -21.84
CA ILE A 423 -7.19 4.73 -23.31
C ILE A 423 -7.45 6.14 -23.80
N GLN A 424 -8.32 6.90 -23.13
CA GLN A 424 -8.64 8.30 -23.49
C GLN A 424 -7.46 9.23 -23.18
N ARG A 425 -6.63 8.88 -22.21
CA ARG A 425 -5.46 9.67 -21.79
C ARG A 425 -4.26 9.44 -22.70
N VAL A 426 -3.96 8.18 -22.99
CA VAL A 426 -2.67 7.79 -23.60
C VAL A 426 -2.79 7.09 -24.95
N GLY A 427 -4.01 6.78 -25.40
CA GLY A 427 -4.23 6.08 -26.66
C GLY A 427 -3.79 4.61 -26.65
N ALA A 428 -4.19 3.86 -27.68
CA ALA A 428 -4.01 2.41 -27.75
C ALA A 428 -2.54 1.95 -27.77
N GLU A 429 -1.65 2.69 -28.42
CA GLU A 429 -0.25 2.29 -28.54
C GLU A 429 0.49 2.33 -27.19
N ARG A 430 0.27 3.37 -26.39
CA ARG A 430 0.90 3.49 -25.05
C ARG A 430 0.32 2.54 -24.02
N LEU A 431 -0.89 2.03 -24.24
CA LEU A 431 -1.45 0.99 -23.36
C LEU A 431 -0.64 -0.31 -23.36
N LYS A 432 0.11 -0.64 -24.43
CA LYS A 432 0.88 -1.89 -24.53
C LYS A 432 1.91 -2.10 -23.40
N GLY A 433 2.38 -1.02 -22.77
CA GLY A 433 3.27 -1.05 -21.61
C GLY A 433 2.59 -0.68 -20.29
N THR A 434 1.26 -0.55 -20.28
CA THR A 434 0.50 -0.08 -19.13
C THR A 434 0.14 -1.24 -18.19
N TYR A 435 0.50 -1.12 -16.91
CA TYR A 435 0.28 -2.19 -15.91
C TYR A 435 0.77 -3.55 -16.41
N ALA A 436 2.02 -3.61 -16.88
CA ALA A 436 2.62 -4.72 -17.60
C ALA A 436 3.10 -5.85 -16.66
N PHE A 437 2.25 -6.29 -15.73
CA PHE A 437 2.62 -7.22 -14.65
C PHE A 437 3.20 -8.53 -15.17
N LYS A 438 2.50 -9.17 -16.11
CA LYS A 438 2.98 -10.43 -16.71
C LYS A 438 4.28 -10.23 -17.47
N SER A 439 4.37 -9.17 -18.26
CA SER A 439 5.59 -8.87 -19.03
C SER A 439 6.79 -8.67 -18.12
N LEU A 440 6.65 -7.94 -17.00
CA LEU A 440 7.71 -7.75 -16.00
C LEU A 440 8.11 -9.09 -15.37
N ILE A 441 7.16 -9.92 -14.93
CA ILE A 441 7.43 -11.23 -14.35
C ILE A 441 8.13 -12.16 -15.36
N ASP A 442 7.70 -12.16 -16.61
CA ASP A 442 8.26 -13.02 -17.67
C ASP A 442 9.72 -12.65 -18.00
N THR A 443 10.16 -11.41 -17.76
CA THR A 443 11.57 -11.02 -17.89
C THR A 443 12.43 -11.46 -16.70
N GLY A 444 11.83 -11.96 -15.62
CA GLY A 444 12.51 -12.28 -14.37
C GLY A 444 12.70 -11.08 -13.43
N ALA A 445 12.02 -9.96 -13.67
CA ALA A 445 12.04 -8.81 -12.76
C ALA A 445 11.39 -9.15 -11.42
N HIS A 446 11.88 -8.55 -10.34
CA HIS A 446 11.22 -8.59 -9.04
C HIS A 446 10.00 -7.68 -9.08
N VAL A 447 8.82 -8.28 -8.96
CA VAL A 447 7.53 -7.57 -8.94
C VAL A 447 6.88 -7.76 -7.58
N CYS A 448 6.67 -6.67 -6.85
CA CYS A 448 5.95 -6.67 -5.59
C CYS A 448 4.66 -5.84 -5.68
N PHE A 449 3.66 -6.23 -4.88
CA PHE A 449 2.34 -5.63 -4.89
C PHE A 449 2.07 -4.80 -3.65
N GLY A 450 1.42 -3.65 -3.84
CA GLY A 450 0.89 -2.80 -2.80
C GLY A 450 -0.48 -2.26 -3.16
N SER A 451 -1.16 -1.66 -2.20
CA SER A 451 -2.47 -1.04 -2.41
C SER A 451 -2.39 0.43 -2.79
N ASP A 452 -1.38 1.14 -2.32
CA ASP A 452 -1.33 2.61 -2.32
C ASP A 452 -2.46 3.22 -1.46
N TRP A 453 -2.86 2.52 -0.39
CA TRP A 453 -3.91 2.99 0.52
C TRP A 453 -3.60 4.39 1.06
N PRO A 454 -4.56 5.36 1.00
CA PRO A 454 -6.01 5.21 0.79
C PRO A 454 -6.48 5.37 -0.66
N VAL A 455 -5.60 5.49 -1.65
CA VAL A 455 -5.99 5.62 -3.07
C VAL A 455 -6.78 4.38 -3.52
N ALA A 456 -6.35 3.19 -3.10
CA ALA A 456 -7.07 1.94 -3.29
C ALA A 456 -7.31 1.22 -1.94
N PRO A 457 -8.18 0.20 -1.89
CA PRO A 457 -8.47 -0.53 -0.65
C PRO A 457 -7.23 -1.23 -0.07
N PHE A 458 -7.01 -1.12 1.25
CA PHE A 458 -5.97 -1.84 2.00
C PHE A 458 -6.35 -3.31 2.16
N ALA A 459 -6.52 -4.02 1.04
CA ALA A 459 -7.08 -5.35 0.96
C ALA A 459 -6.36 -6.21 -0.09
N PRO A 460 -5.32 -6.98 0.28
CA PRO A 460 -4.54 -7.81 -0.64
C PRO A 460 -5.37 -8.77 -1.48
N LEU A 461 -6.45 -9.35 -0.94
CA LEU A 461 -7.35 -10.24 -1.70
C LEU A 461 -8.01 -9.52 -2.88
N THR A 462 -8.36 -8.24 -2.73
CA THR A 462 -8.86 -7.41 -3.82
C THR A 462 -7.78 -7.16 -4.87
N GLY A 463 -6.54 -6.89 -4.45
CA GLY A 463 -5.40 -6.77 -5.35
C GLY A 463 -5.08 -8.07 -6.11
N ILE A 464 -5.15 -9.23 -5.45
CA ILE A 464 -4.99 -10.55 -6.10
C ILE A 464 -6.07 -10.74 -7.17
N ALA A 465 -7.34 -10.50 -6.82
CA ALA A 465 -8.44 -10.60 -7.79
C ALA A 465 -8.25 -9.64 -8.98
N ALA A 466 -7.81 -8.41 -8.72
CA ALA A 466 -7.53 -7.41 -9.75
C ALA A 466 -6.41 -7.88 -10.71
N ALA A 467 -5.31 -8.41 -10.20
CA ALA A 467 -4.19 -8.90 -11.03
C ALA A 467 -4.56 -10.13 -11.87
N VAL A 468 -5.38 -11.01 -11.31
CA VAL A 468 -5.78 -12.28 -11.96
C VAL A 468 -6.90 -12.07 -12.98
N LEU A 469 -7.90 -11.26 -12.65
CA LEU A 469 -9.10 -11.08 -13.49
C LEU A 469 -8.99 -9.88 -14.42
N ARG A 470 -8.38 -8.80 -13.96
CA ARG A 470 -8.28 -7.50 -14.65
C ARG A 470 -9.63 -6.96 -15.12
N GLN A 471 -10.70 -7.31 -14.41
CA GLN A 471 -12.03 -6.81 -14.68
C GLN A 471 -12.15 -5.40 -14.09
N THR A 472 -12.51 -4.43 -14.92
CA THR A 472 -12.66 -3.04 -14.46
C THR A 472 -13.83 -2.89 -13.49
N ILE A 473 -13.69 -1.99 -12.54
CA ILE A 473 -14.67 -1.81 -11.44
C ILE A 473 -16.06 -1.37 -11.91
N ASP A 474 -16.17 -0.84 -13.14
CA ASP A 474 -17.45 -0.47 -13.78
C ASP A 474 -18.13 -1.66 -14.50
N GLY A 475 -17.54 -2.85 -14.48
CA GLY A 475 -18.05 -4.06 -15.10
C GLY A 475 -18.02 -4.07 -16.65
N LYS A 476 -17.46 -3.04 -17.30
CA LYS A 476 -17.45 -2.96 -18.78
C LYS A 476 -16.42 -3.86 -19.45
N ASN A 477 -15.47 -4.38 -18.70
CA ASN A 477 -14.46 -5.31 -19.18
C ASN A 477 -14.58 -6.69 -18.47
N PRO A 478 -15.68 -7.44 -18.67
CA PRO A 478 -15.90 -8.72 -17.98
C PRO A 478 -14.87 -9.77 -18.39
N GLY A 479 -14.33 -9.66 -19.62
CA GLY A 479 -13.22 -10.47 -20.11
C GLY A 479 -11.84 -10.00 -19.62
N GLY A 480 -11.76 -8.96 -18.81
CA GLY A 480 -10.52 -8.34 -18.34
C GLY A 480 -9.99 -7.27 -19.29
N TRP A 481 -9.56 -6.15 -18.74
CA TRP A 481 -8.84 -5.11 -19.46
C TRP A 481 -7.37 -5.52 -19.65
N MET A 482 -6.86 -5.52 -20.89
CA MET A 482 -5.55 -6.03 -21.26
C MET A 482 -5.30 -7.45 -20.69
N PRO A 483 -6.10 -8.44 -21.12
CA PRO A 483 -6.10 -9.78 -20.52
C PRO A 483 -4.78 -10.54 -20.70
N GLU A 484 -3.94 -10.15 -21.64
CA GLU A 484 -2.58 -10.67 -21.86
C GLU A 484 -1.63 -10.36 -20.69
N GLN A 485 -1.97 -9.36 -19.86
CA GLN A 485 -1.21 -9.00 -18.66
C GLN A 485 -1.75 -9.65 -17.38
N ARG A 486 -2.69 -10.59 -17.48
CA ARG A 486 -3.13 -11.40 -16.34
C ARG A 486 -2.01 -12.30 -15.85
N ILE A 487 -1.98 -12.50 -14.55
CA ILE A 487 -1.05 -13.41 -13.89
C ILE A 487 -1.80 -14.52 -13.15
N ALA A 488 -1.09 -15.59 -12.82
CA ALA A 488 -1.66 -16.68 -12.03
C ALA A 488 -1.86 -16.23 -10.56
N VAL A 489 -2.81 -16.87 -9.87
CA VAL A 489 -3.06 -16.64 -8.43
C VAL A 489 -1.79 -16.84 -7.61
N GLU A 490 -1.00 -17.87 -7.90
CA GLU A 490 0.25 -18.15 -7.19
C GLU A 490 1.26 -17.03 -7.38
N GLN A 491 1.37 -16.45 -8.59
CA GLN A 491 2.26 -15.28 -8.84
C GLN A 491 1.81 -14.06 -8.03
N ALA A 492 0.50 -13.83 -7.93
CA ALA A 492 -0.05 -12.74 -7.13
C ALA A 492 0.19 -12.96 -5.61
N LEU A 493 0.04 -14.20 -5.12
CA LEU A 493 0.40 -14.54 -3.74
C LEU A 493 1.88 -14.30 -3.45
N VAL A 494 2.77 -14.73 -4.36
CA VAL A 494 4.22 -14.49 -4.25
C VAL A 494 4.53 -12.98 -4.21
N ALA A 495 3.84 -12.17 -5.03
CA ALA A 495 4.03 -10.71 -5.07
C ALA A 495 3.60 -10.03 -3.76
N TYR A 496 2.53 -10.50 -3.09
CA TYR A 496 2.09 -10.01 -1.78
C TYR A 496 2.81 -10.65 -0.58
N THR A 497 3.73 -11.58 -0.78
CA THR A 497 4.43 -12.28 0.31
C THR A 497 5.95 -12.26 0.11
N ALA A 498 6.51 -13.24 -0.57
CA ALA A 498 7.96 -13.44 -0.72
C ALA A 498 8.65 -12.28 -1.46
N GLN A 499 8.02 -11.68 -2.48
CA GLN A 499 8.62 -10.55 -3.21
C GLN A 499 8.64 -9.28 -2.36
N ASN A 500 7.61 -9.01 -1.58
CA ASN A 500 7.63 -7.89 -0.63
C ASN A 500 8.64 -8.13 0.51
N ALA A 501 8.77 -9.36 1.01
CA ALA A 501 9.82 -9.71 1.97
C ALA A 501 11.21 -9.45 1.38
N TYR A 502 11.45 -9.84 0.12
CA TYR A 502 12.68 -9.53 -0.62
C TYR A 502 12.90 -8.02 -0.75
N ALA A 503 11.87 -7.26 -1.15
CA ALA A 503 11.95 -5.80 -1.26
C ALA A 503 12.24 -5.12 0.09
N GLY A 504 11.87 -5.77 1.20
CA GLY A 504 12.12 -5.34 2.59
C GLY A 504 13.43 -5.86 3.20
N PHE A 505 14.27 -6.60 2.46
CA PHE A 505 15.47 -7.25 3.01
C PHE A 505 15.15 -8.18 4.19
N GLN A 506 14.04 -8.93 4.09
CA GLN A 506 13.54 -9.83 5.14
C GLN A 506 13.17 -11.22 4.59
N GLU A 507 13.59 -11.58 3.38
CA GLU A 507 13.31 -12.85 2.73
C GLU A 507 13.89 -14.07 3.45
N ASP A 508 14.82 -13.84 4.38
CA ASP A 508 15.42 -14.85 5.25
C ASP A 508 14.54 -15.20 6.47
N ARG A 509 13.45 -14.42 6.70
CA ARG A 509 12.61 -14.56 7.89
C ARG A 509 11.14 -14.29 7.71
N LEU A 510 10.70 -13.73 6.56
CA LEU A 510 9.31 -13.40 6.23
C LEU A 510 8.92 -13.86 4.82
N GLY A 511 7.63 -13.85 4.52
CA GLY A 511 7.07 -14.13 3.20
C GLY A 511 6.95 -15.61 2.86
N ARG A 512 7.34 -16.53 3.77
CA ARG A 512 7.21 -17.99 3.62
C ARG A 512 6.86 -18.64 4.95
N LEU A 513 6.16 -19.78 4.87
CA LEU A 513 5.83 -20.60 6.03
C LEU A 513 6.80 -21.79 6.11
N VAL A 514 8.00 -21.54 6.62
CA VAL A 514 9.04 -22.57 6.80
C VAL A 514 9.61 -22.51 8.22
N PRO A 515 10.11 -23.62 8.79
CA PRO A 515 10.69 -23.62 10.13
C PRO A 515 11.79 -22.56 10.28
N GLY A 516 11.76 -21.81 11.38
CA GLY A 516 12.69 -20.73 11.69
C GLY A 516 12.21 -19.33 11.25
N TYR A 517 11.27 -19.22 10.32
CA TYR A 517 10.67 -17.95 9.90
C TYR A 517 9.73 -17.40 10.96
N LEU A 518 9.49 -16.10 10.94
CA LEU A 518 8.50 -15.45 11.79
C LEU A 518 7.11 -16.04 11.51
N ALA A 519 6.36 -16.27 12.57
CA ALA A 519 5.03 -16.86 12.48
C ALA A 519 3.98 -15.78 12.15
N ASP A 520 4.10 -15.26 10.93
CA ASP A 520 3.16 -14.33 10.32
C ASP A 520 2.39 -15.09 9.23
N LEU A 521 1.08 -15.27 9.44
CA LEU A 521 0.25 -16.06 8.53
C LEU A 521 -1.20 -15.57 8.50
N VAL A 522 -1.90 -15.93 7.42
CA VAL A 522 -3.32 -15.65 7.23
C VAL A 522 -4.05 -16.96 6.97
N VAL A 523 -5.20 -17.11 7.63
CA VAL A 523 -6.15 -18.21 7.40
C VAL A 523 -7.32 -17.67 6.60
N LEU A 524 -7.62 -18.30 5.48
CA LEU A 524 -8.69 -17.94 4.55
C LEU A 524 -9.78 -19.02 4.53
N ASP A 525 -11.02 -18.62 4.31
CA ASP A 525 -12.18 -19.51 4.24
C ASP A 525 -12.17 -20.42 3.00
N LYS A 526 -11.45 -20.02 1.93
CA LYS A 526 -11.38 -20.74 0.66
C LYS A 526 -9.95 -20.86 0.14
N ASP A 527 -9.66 -21.96 -0.54
CA ASP A 527 -8.37 -22.22 -1.18
C ASP A 527 -8.25 -21.41 -2.49
N LEU A 528 -7.44 -20.36 -2.46
CA LEU A 528 -7.21 -19.47 -3.59
C LEU A 528 -6.67 -20.17 -4.84
N LEU A 529 -5.95 -21.29 -4.67
CA LEU A 529 -5.36 -22.06 -5.77
C LEU A 529 -6.36 -23.02 -6.44
N ARG A 530 -7.53 -23.21 -5.85
CA ARG A 530 -8.56 -24.16 -6.31
C ARG A 530 -9.90 -23.51 -6.61
N ILE A 531 -10.17 -22.35 -6.02
CA ILE A 531 -11.43 -21.63 -6.23
C ILE A 531 -11.50 -21.15 -7.70
N ASP A 532 -12.72 -21.12 -8.24
CA ASP A 532 -12.97 -20.39 -9.50
C ASP A 532 -12.46 -18.94 -9.35
N PRO A 533 -11.57 -18.47 -10.25
CA PRO A 533 -11.05 -17.11 -10.17
C PRO A 533 -12.14 -16.03 -10.07
N GLN A 534 -13.31 -16.21 -10.68
CA GLN A 534 -14.45 -15.29 -10.58
C GLN A 534 -14.98 -15.12 -9.13
N LYS A 535 -14.63 -16.05 -8.24
CA LYS A 535 -15.04 -16.02 -6.82
C LYS A 535 -13.95 -15.47 -5.90
N LEU A 536 -12.80 -15.04 -6.40
CA LEU A 536 -11.70 -14.49 -5.59
C LEU A 536 -12.16 -13.33 -4.70
N GLY A 537 -13.01 -12.45 -5.20
CA GLY A 537 -13.58 -11.34 -4.41
C GLY A 537 -14.50 -11.75 -3.26
N SER A 538 -14.91 -13.05 -3.16
CA SER A 538 -15.75 -13.57 -2.07
C SER A 538 -14.97 -14.26 -0.96
N VAL A 539 -13.64 -14.32 -1.07
CA VAL A 539 -12.77 -14.95 -0.07
C VAL A 539 -12.63 -14.05 1.14
N GLN A 540 -12.70 -14.65 2.32
CA GLN A 540 -12.64 -13.91 3.59
C GLN A 540 -11.44 -14.34 4.43
N VAL A 541 -10.88 -13.38 5.15
CA VAL A 541 -9.87 -13.62 6.18
C VAL A 541 -10.57 -14.13 7.44
N LEU A 542 -10.22 -15.33 7.87
CA LEU A 542 -10.70 -15.94 9.11
C LEU A 542 -9.80 -15.59 10.30
N ARG A 543 -8.49 -15.54 10.07
CA ARG A 543 -7.48 -15.22 11.10
C ARG A 543 -6.30 -14.52 10.49
N THR A 544 -5.74 -13.59 11.24
CA THR A 544 -4.42 -13.01 10.98
C THR A 544 -3.53 -13.20 12.20
N VAL A 545 -2.40 -13.84 11.99
CA VAL A 545 -1.41 -14.13 13.02
C VAL A 545 -0.15 -13.33 12.73
N VAL A 546 0.34 -12.60 13.72
CA VAL A 546 1.60 -11.86 13.65
C VAL A 546 2.42 -12.22 14.89
N ASP A 547 3.68 -12.56 14.66
CA ASP A 547 4.60 -12.93 15.73
C ASP A 547 4.10 -14.13 16.58
N GLY A 548 3.41 -15.07 15.92
CA GLY A 548 2.82 -16.24 16.55
C GLY A 548 1.55 -16.00 17.36
N LYS A 549 1.04 -14.78 17.38
CA LYS A 549 -0.18 -14.41 18.11
C LYS A 549 -1.32 -14.08 17.14
N GLU A 550 -2.51 -14.61 17.42
CA GLU A 550 -3.71 -14.21 16.68
C GLU A 550 -4.03 -12.75 17.01
N ARG A 551 -3.93 -11.88 15.98
CA ARG A 551 -4.23 -10.45 16.07
C ARG A 551 -5.62 -10.10 15.56
N PHE A 552 -6.15 -10.96 14.69
CA PHE A 552 -7.52 -10.89 14.21
C PHE A 552 -8.10 -12.29 14.10
N VAL A 553 -9.36 -12.45 14.55
CA VAL A 553 -10.18 -13.67 14.36
C VAL A 553 -11.57 -13.21 13.96
N ALA A 554 -12.07 -13.69 12.82
CA ALA A 554 -13.41 -13.35 12.35
C ALA A 554 -14.49 -13.86 13.34
N GLY A 555 -15.47 -13.01 13.66
CA GLY A 555 -16.55 -13.35 14.58
C GLY A 555 -16.20 -13.28 16.07
N SER A 556 -14.97 -12.91 16.45
CA SER A 556 -14.67 -12.48 17.83
C SER A 556 -14.88 -10.96 17.88
N ALA A 557 -15.96 -10.54 18.55
CA ALA A 557 -16.24 -9.13 18.88
C ALA A 557 -15.43 -8.72 20.11
#